data_d06739a5bd296be6c0294217ab81d850
#
_entry.id   d06739a5bd296be6c0294217ab81d850
#
_cell.length_a   1.000
_cell.length_b   1.000
_cell.length_c   1.000
_cell.angle_alpha   90.00
_cell.angle_beta   90.00
_cell.angle_gamma   90.00
#
_symmetry.space_group_name_H-M   'P 1'
#
loop_
_entity.id
_entity.type
_entity.pdbx_description
1 polymer ?
#
loop_
_entity_poly.entity_id
_entity_poly.type
_entity_poly.pdbx_seq_one_letter_code
_entity_poly.pdbx_strand_id
1 'polypeptide(L)'
;MKNALVPTNITEAMQISEMLADSTVIPKDYVGKPANVYVAITAGMSMGLSPFQAMQNIAVINNKPTVWGDAMLGMVRASPKCLGIDETVTGEGDKRTATCIATRKNGDVIEKIERSFSWFQAKKANLTSRG
;
A
#
# COMPACT_ATOMS: atom_id res chain seq x y z
N MET A 1 14.89 18.44 -2.81
CA MET A 1 14.66 18.99 -1.45
C MET A 1 14.85 17.87 -0.44
N LYS A 2 15.73 18.03 0.53
CA LYS A 2 15.74 17.13 1.69
C LYS A 2 14.41 17.33 2.41
N ASN A 3 13.63 16.28 2.50
CA ASN A 3 12.36 16.28 3.20
C ASN A 3 12.68 16.43 4.71
N ALA A 4 12.48 17.63 5.26
CA ALA A 4 12.86 17.98 6.63
C ALA A 4 12.11 17.14 7.71
N LEU A 5 11.14 16.33 7.30
CA LEU A 5 10.29 15.53 8.18
C LEU A 5 10.58 14.01 8.11
N VAL A 6 11.72 13.63 7.54
CA VAL A 6 12.15 12.22 7.52
C VAL A 6 13.19 12.02 8.62
N PRO A 7 12.94 11.14 9.62
CA PRO A 7 13.91 10.89 10.68
C PRO A 7 15.21 10.30 10.12
N THR A 8 16.33 10.77 10.61
CA THR A 8 17.66 10.35 10.17
C THR A 8 18.32 9.36 11.12
N ASN A 9 17.76 9.21 12.31
CA ASN A 9 18.24 8.29 13.34
C ASN A 9 17.08 7.73 14.18
N ILE A 10 17.40 6.75 15.02
CA ILE A 10 16.40 6.06 15.84
C ILE A 10 15.70 6.98 16.84
N THR A 11 16.42 7.93 17.41
CA THR A 11 15.87 8.88 18.41
C THR A 11 14.80 9.77 17.77
N GLU A 12 15.09 10.33 16.61
CA GLU A 12 14.12 11.13 15.85
C GLU A 12 12.90 10.28 15.43
N ALA A 13 13.13 9.05 15.00
CA ALA A 13 12.05 8.15 14.65
C ALA A 13 11.15 7.81 15.84
N MET A 14 11.73 7.63 17.03
CA MET A 14 10.95 7.41 18.26
C MET A 14 10.15 8.65 18.66
N GLN A 15 10.75 9.84 18.61
CA GLN A 15 10.05 11.09 18.90
C GLN A 15 8.86 11.33 17.97
N ILE A 16 9.05 11.09 16.67
CA ILE A 16 7.96 11.18 15.69
C ILE A 16 6.87 10.15 16.01
N SER A 17 7.25 8.95 16.42
CA SER A 17 6.31 7.87 16.74
C SER A 17 5.47 8.21 17.98
N GLU A 18 6.06 8.79 19.00
CA GLU A 18 5.35 9.25 20.19
C GLU A 18 4.37 10.37 19.84
N MET A 19 4.83 11.37 19.07
CA MET A 19 3.99 12.49 18.65
C MET A 19 2.82 12.02 17.78
N LEU A 20 3.06 11.12 16.85
CA LEU A 20 1.99 10.57 16.00
C LEU A 20 1.02 9.71 16.79
N ALA A 21 1.49 8.92 17.75
CA ALA A 21 0.62 8.10 18.60
C ALA A 21 -0.37 8.91 19.44
N ASP A 22 0.00 10.15 19.79
CA ASP A 22 -0.87 11.08 20.50
C ASP A 22 -1.81 11.86 19.58
N SER A 23 -1.67 11.72 18.28
CA SER A 23 -2.49 12.41 17.28
C SER A 23 -3.86 11.76 17.10
N THR A 24 -4.88 12.59 16.85
CA THR A 24 -6.23 12.13 16.54
C THR A 24 -6.49 11.90 15.04
N VAL A 25 -5.51 12.22 14.18
CA VAL A 25 -5.63 12.09 12.72
C VAL A 25 -4.96 10.85 12.14
N ILE A 26 -4.51 9.93 13.00
CA ILE A 26 -4.00 8.62 12.59
C ILE A 26 -5.07 7.54 12.78
N PRO A 27 -4.93 6.38 12.09
CA PRO A 27 -5.83 5.25 12.28
C PRO A 27 -5.87 4.78 13.74
N LYS A 28 -7.05 4.39 14.21
CA LYS A 28 -7.31 4.00 15.63
C LYS A 28 -6.37 2.90 16.12
N ASP A 29 -5.89 2.04 15.25
CA ASP A 29 -4.97 0.95 15.58
C ASP A 29 -3.61 1.43 16.10
N TYR A 30 -3.26 2.68 15.83
CA TYR A 30 -2.00 3.30 16.22
C TYR A 30 -2.12 4.27 17.38
N VAL A 31 -3.32 4.75 17.70
CA VAL A 31 -3.54 5.72 18.79
C VAL A 31 -3.07 5.15 20.11
N GLY A 32 -2.21 5.89 20.80
CA GLY A 32 -1.61 5.49 22.08
C GLY A 32 -0.62 4.33 21.99
N LYS A 33 -0.18 3.94 20.79
CA LYS A 33 0.73 2.80 20.57
C LYS A 33 2.00 3.23 19.80
N PRO A 34 2.91 3.99 20.41
CA PRO A 34 4.08 4.53 19.73
C PRO A 34 4.99 3.44 19.14
N ALA A 35 5.08 2.26 19.77
CA ALA A 35 5.84 1.14 19.23
C ALA A 35 5.27 0.64 17.90
N ASN A 36 3.94 0.56 17.77
CA ASN A 36 3.29 0.18 16.51
C ASN A 36 3.48 1.25 15.43
N VAL A 37 3.41 2.52 15.82
CA VAL A 37 3.72 3.66 14.93
C VAL A 37 5.15 3.57 14.43
N TYR A 38 6.11 3.32 15.33
CA TYR A 38 7.52 3.15 14.96
C TYR A 38 7.72 2.03 13.91
N VAL A 39 7.11 0.87 14.13
CA VAL A 39 7.19 -0.25 13.18
C VAL A 39 6.59 0.13 11.83
N ALA A 40 5.43 0.78 11.82
CA ALA A 40 4.76 1.18 10.58
C ALA A 40 5.55 2.25 9.81
N ILE A 41 6.06 3.29 10.46
CA ILE A 41 6.86 4.31 9.78
C ILE A 41 8.17 3.74 9.25
N THR A 42 8.82 2.84 10.00
CA THR A 42 10.06 2.19 9.56
C THR A 42 9.82 1.30 8.34
N ALA A 43 8.74 0.51 8.35
CA ALA A 43 8.33 -0.27 7.20
C ALA A 43 8.00 0.62 5.99
N GLY A 44 7.25 1.71 6.20
CA GLY A 44 6.91 2.66 5.14
C GLY A 44 8.13 3.36 4.55
N MET A 45 9.06 3.80 5.39
CA MET A 45 10.30 4.43 4.94
C MET A 45 11.15 3.50 4.08
N SER A 46 11.20 2.21 4.38
CA SER A 46 11.89 1.23 3.55
C SER A 46 11.26 1.07 2.16
N MET A 47 10.01 1.50 2.00
CA MET A 47 9.25 1.53 0.74
C MET A 47 9.20 2.92 0.10
N GLY A 48 9.92 3.91 0.66
CA GLY A 48 9.97 5.29 0.14
C GLY A 48 8.81 6.18 0.60
N LEU A 49 8.02 5.77 1.58
CA LEU A 49 6.96 6.59 2.18
C LEU A 49 7.52 7.50 3.27
N SER A 50 7.00 8.71 3.40
CA SER A 50 7.25 9.54 4.59
C SER A 50 6.55 8.95 5.82
N PRO A 51 6.92 9.35 7.05
CA PRO A 51 6.25 8.87 8.26
C PRO A 51 4.73 9.04 8.24
N PHE A 52 4.25 10.20 7.80
CA PHE A 52 2.82 10.46 7.71
C PHE A 52 2.14 9.59 6.64
N GLN A 53 2.75 9.45 5.46
CA GLN A 53 2.25 8.55 4.42
C GLN A 53 2.20 7.10 4.90
N ALA A 54 3.18 6.66 5.68
CA ALA A 54 3.19 5.34 6.28
C ALA A 54 1.97 5.12 7.18
N MET A 55 1.63 6.09 8.04
CA MET A 55 0.46 6.00 8.90
C MET A 55 -0.86 5.88 8.12
N GLN A 56 -0.95 6.54 6.97
CA GLN A 56 -2.16 6.52 6.14
C GLN A 56 -2.27 5.28 5.25
N ASN A 57 -1.15 4.61 4.96
CA ASN A 57 -1.09 3.58 3.92
C ASN A 57 -0.61 2.22 4.42
N ILE A 58 -0.23 2.11 5.69
CA ILE A 58 0.14 0.85 6.31
C ILE A 58 -0.90 0.49 7.36
N ALA A 59 -1.54 -0.65 7.18
CA ALA A 59 -2.42 -1.28 8.16
C ALA A 59 -1.71 -2.46 8.83
N VAL A 60 -2.06 -2.75 10.06
CA VAL A 60 -1.61 -3.97 10.75
C VAL A 60 -2.65 -5.06 10.53
N ILE A 61 -2.32 -6.03 9.70
CA ILE A 61 -3.18 -7.17 9.37
C ILE A 61 -2.49 -8.44 9.87
N ASN A 62 -3.14 -9.16 10.78
CA ASN A 62 -2.58 -10.37 11.40
C ASN A 62 -1.17 -10.14 11.98
N ASN A 63 -1.00 -9.05 12.72
CA ASN A 63 0.27 -8.60 13.32
C ASN A 63 1.40 -8.29 12.31
N LYS A 64 1.06 -8.06 11.06
CA LYS A 64 2.03 -7.69 10.02
C LYS A 64 1.71 -6.31 9.45
N PRO A 65 2.70 -5.39 9.38
CA PRO A 65 2.55 -4.16 8.62
C PRO A 65 2.32 -4.50 7.14
N THR A 66 1.22 -4.04 6.60
CA THR A 66 0.81 -4.34 5.22
C THR A 66 0.41 -3.06 4.53
N VAL A 67 0.97 -2.79 3.35
CA VAL A 67 0.51 -1.69 2.49
C VAL A 67 -0.85 -2.06 1.93
N TRP A 68 -1.80 -1.16 1.99
CA TRP A 68 -3.16 -1.41 1.54
C TRP A 68 -3.70 -0.29 0.65
N GLY A 69 -4.79 -0.61 -0.06
CA GLY A 69 -5.49 0.35 -0.91
C GLY A 69 -4.67 0.85 -2.09
N ASP A 70 -4.96 2.07 -2.50
CA ASP A 70 -4.38 2.70 -3.69
C ASP A 70 -2.88 3.04 -3.55
N ALA A 71 -2.35 3.04 -2.33
CA ALA A 71 -0.94 3.29 -2.08
C ALA A 71 -0.03 2.26 -2.78
N MET A 72 -0.43 0.99 -2.80
CA MET A 72 0.32 -0.06 -3.49
C MET A 72 0.42 0.23 -5.00
N LEU A 73 -0.71 0.59 -5.62
CA LEU A 73 -0.76 0.97 -7.03
C LEU A 73 0.07 2.23 -7.30
N GLY A 74 -0.03 3.24 -6.43
CA GLY A 74 0.77 4.46 -6.51
C GLY A 74 2.28 4.18 -6.45
N MET A 75 2.71 3.30 -5.55
CA MET A 75 4.12 2.89 -5.42
C MET A 75 4.62 2.17 -6.67
N VAL A 76 3.81 1.27 -7.23
CA VAL A 76 4.17 0.56 -8.47
C VAL A 76 4.29 1.55 -9.62
N ARG A 77 3.32 2.47 -9.78
CA ARG A 77 3.36 3.50 -10.83
C ARG A 77 4.53 4.47 -10.70
N ALA A 78 4.97 4.77 -9.50
CA ALA A 78 6.13 5.61 -9.23
C ALA A 78 7.47 4.90 -9.53
N SER A 79 7.48 3.58 -9.68
CA SER A 79 8.69 2.83 -9.98
C SER A 79 9.20 3.14 -11.39
N PRO A 80 10.49 3.43 -11.59
CA PRO A 80 11.06 3.64 -12.92
C PRO A 80 11.00 2.38 -13.80
N LYS A 81 10.72 1.23 -13.24
CA LYS A 81 10.51 -0.02 -13.97
C LYS A 81 9.09 -0.17 -14.51
N CYS A 82 8.12 0.55 -13.96
CA CYS A 82 6.73 0.51 -14.43
C CYS A 82 6.58 1.39 -15.68
N LEU A 83 6.20 0.79 -16.79
CA LEU A 83 5.93 1.50 -18.06
C LEU A 83 4.44 1.79 -18.24
N GLY A 84 3.57 1.04 -17.56
CA GLY A 84 2.13 1.25 -17.60
C GLY A 84 1.37 0.19 -16.83
N ILE A 85 0.16 0.56 -16.40
CA ILE A 85 -0.82 -0.35 -15.79
C ILE A 85 -2.16 -0.03 -16.39
N ASP A 86 -2.78 -1.02 -17.01
CA ASP A 86 -4.11 -0.93 -17.59
C ASP A 86 -5.06 -1.85 -16.79
N GLU A 87 -6.15 -1.29 -16.33
CA GLU A 87 -7.18 -2.02 -15.59
C GLU A 87 -8.51 -1.92 -16.33
N THR A 88 -9.11 -3.06 -16.60
CA THR A 88 -10.37 -3.16 -17.32
C THR A 88 -11.33 -4.12 -16.62
N VAL A 89 -12.62 -3.86 -16.75
CA VAL A 89 -13.67 -4.78 -16.33
C VAL A 89 -14.52 -5.10 -17.55
N THR A 90 -14.68 -6.40 -17.84
CA THR A 90 -15.49 -6.89 -18.94
C THR A 90 -16.64 -7.75 -18.41
N GLY A 91 -17.69 -7.89 -19.21
CA GLY A 91 -18.91 -8.63 -18.84
C GLY A 91 -19.83 -7.85 -17.92
N GLU A 92 -20.99 -8.42 -17.64
CA GLU A 92 -22.02 -7.82 -16.79
C GLU A 92 -22.48 -8.80 -15.71
N GLY A 93 -22.97 -8.25 -14.59
CA GLY A 93 -23.47 -9.04 -13.47
C GLY A 93 -22.45 -10.07 -12.98
N ASP A 94 -22.87 -11.32 -12.91
CA ASP A 94 -22.06 -12.45 -12.43
C ASP A 94 -20.99 -12.93 -13.45
N LYS A 95 -21.02 -12.41 -14.67
CA LYS A 95 -20.03 -12.68 -15.72
C LYS A 95 -18.89 -11.66 -15.76
N ARG A 96 -18.85 -10.73 -14.82
CA ARG A 96 -17.79 -9.72 -14.74
C ARG A 96 -16.43 -10.35 -14.49
N THR A 97 -15.44 -9.83 -15.17
CA THR A 97 -14.03 -10.16 -14.96
C THR A 97 -13.21 -8.88 -14.97
N ALA A 98 -12.46 -8.66 -13.92
CA ALA A 98 -11.47 -7.60 -13.85
C ALA A 98 -10.13 -8.13 -14.37
N THR A 99 -9.46 -7.36 -15.22
CA THR A 99 -8.16 -7.70 -15.78
C THR A 99 -7.21 -6.54 -15.56
N CYS A 100 -6.01 -6.84 -15.06
CA CYS A 100 -4.92 -5.89 -14.92
C CYS A 100 -3.76 -6.34 -15.79
N ILE A 101 -3.25 -5.42 -16.62
CA ILE A 101 -2.05 -5.62 -17.44
C ILE A 101 -1.00 -4.63 -16.98
N ALA A 102 0.07 -5.13 -16.39
CA ALA A 102 1.24 -4.32 -16.03
C ALA A 102 2.34 -4.51 -17.07
N THR A 103 2.84 -3.40 -17.62
CA THR A 103 3.99 -3.38 -18.52
C THR A 103 5.20 -2.89 -17.75
N ARG A 104 6.27 -3.67 -17.72
CA ARG A 104 7.50 -3.30 -17.01
C ARG A 104 8.74 -3.49 -17.85
N LYS A 105 9.77 -2.71 -17.50
CA LYS A 105 11.12 -2.88 -18.02
C LYS A 105 11.92 -3.80 -17.11
N ASN A 106 12.46 -4.87 -17.67
CA ASN A 106 13.34 -5.82 -16.99
C ASN A 106 14.67 -5.91 -17.76
N GLY A 107 15.66 -5.11 -17.36
CA GLY A 107 16.85 -4.89 -18.17
C GLY A 107 16.48 -4.21 -19.50
N ASP A 108 16.84 -4.85 -20.61
CA ASP A 108 16.51 -4.38 -21.98
C ASP A 108 15.20 -4.99 -22.53
N VAL A 109 14.54 -5.83 -21.74
CA VAL A 109 13.31 -6.52 -22.15
C VAL A 109 12.09 -5.79 -21.56
N ILE A 110 11.06 -5.63 -22.39
CA ILE A 110 9.74 -5.16 -21.96
C ILE A 110 8.84 -6.38 -21.76
N GLU A 111 8.33 -6.52 -20.55
CA GLU A 111 7.44 -7.61 -20.16
C GLU A 111 6.03 -7.10 -19.90
N LYS A 112 5.03 -7.87 -20.33
CA LYS A 112 3.63 -7.69 -19.95
C LYS A 112 3.21 -8.80 -18.99
N ILE A 113 2.67 -8.39 -17.86
CA ILE A 113 2.13 -9.30 -16.83
C ILE A 113 0.64 -9.07 -16.77
N GLU A 114 -0.13 -10.09 -17.13
CA GLU A 114 -1.59 -10.05 -17.07
C GLU A 114 -2.10 -10.90 -15.92
N ARG A 115 -3.09 -10.38 -15.19
CA ARG A 115 -3.84 -11.09 -14.16
C ARG A 115 -5.31 -10.72 -14.27
N SER A 116 -6.15 -11.74 -14.14
CA SER A 116 -7.60 -11.57 -14.18
C SER A 116 -8.24 -12.18 -12.94
N PHE A 117 -9.34 -11.58 -12.52
CA PHE A 117 -10.12 -12.01 -11.38
C PHE A 117 -11.62 -11.95 -11.74
N SER A 118 -12.26 -13.10 -11.80
CA SER A 118 -13.67 -13.19 -12.18
C SER A 118 -14.61 -13.06 -10.97
N TRP A 119 -15.86 -12.69 -11.23
CA TRP A 119 -16.91 -12.68 -10.21
C TRP A 119 -17.11 -14.04 -9.56
N PHE A 120 -16.95 -15.12 -10.33
CA PHE A 120 -16.99 -16.49 -9.80
C PHE A 120 -15.89 -16.73 -8.76
N GLN A 121 -14.67 -16.29 -9.04
CA GLN A 121 -13.56 -16.38 -8.08
C GLN A 121 -13.82 -15.53 -6.83
N ALA A 122 -14.41 -14.34 -7.00
CA ALA A 122 -14.80 -13.48 -5.88
C ALA A 122 -15.87 -14.13 -4.99
N LYS A 123 -16.88 -14.78 -5.57
CA LYS A 123 -17.88 -15.58 -4.83
C LYS A 123 -17.22 -16.72 -4.05
N LYS A 124 -16.34 -17.48 -4.69
CA LYS A 124 -15.62 -18.59 -4.05
C LYS A 124 -14.74 -18.12 -2.89
N ALA A 125 -14.22 -16.90 -2.96
CA ALA A 125 -13.43 -16.27 -1.90
C ALA A 125 -14.26 -15.53 -0.85
N ASN A 126 -15.61 -15.62 -0.88
CA ASN A 126 -16.54 -14.91 0.00
C ASN A 126 -16.38 -13.38 0.00
N LEU A 127 -15.98 -12.78 -1.13
CA LEU A 127 -15.78 -11.34 -1.26
C LEU A 127 -17.03 -10.59 -1.76
N THR A 128 -18.08 -11.30 -2.14
CA THR A 128 -19.31 -10.72 -2.72
C THR A 128 -20.43 -10.50 -1.72
N SER A 129 -20.27 -10.96 -0.48
CA SER A 129 -21.29 -10.88 0.58
C SER A 129 -21.25 -9.59 1.41
N ARG A 130 -20.35 -8.67 1.08
CA ARG A 130 -20.23 -7.37 1.73
C ARG A 130 -20.65 -6.27 0.75
N GLY A 131 -21.90 -6.07 0.63
CA GLY A 131 -22.55 -4.97 -0.05
C GLY A 131 -23.62 -4.40 0.85
#